data_40810fd518051089eecf60caf9e41e91
#
_entry.id   40810fd518051089eecf60caf9e41e91
#
_cell.length_a   1.000
_cell.length_b   1.000
_cell.length_c   1.000
_cell.angle_alpha   90.00
_cell.angle_beta   90.00
_cell.angle_gamma   90.00
#
_symmetry.space_group_name_H-M   'P 1'
#
loop_
_entity.id
_entity.type
_entity.pdbx_description
1 polymer ?
#
loop_
_entity_poly.entity_id
_entity_poly.type
_entity_poly.pdbx_seq_one_letter_code
_entity_poly.pdbx_strand_id
1 'polypeptide(L)'
;MTSRLQAKLLAQRALFQRLQSSKKRSKLGQAGFTLIELLIVIVIIGILSAIAIPAFLGQRDNAQEQADTASATAAARECAAALVAGITPLPTAPTGVTGTCEDGAAFTAGSASVTANDDGTITP
;
A
#
# COMPACT_ATOMS: atom_id res chain seq x y z
N MET A 1 -8.19 18.68 -69.99
CA MET A 1 -7.49 18.70 -68.70
C MET A 1 -8.43 18.74 -67.46
N THR A 2 -9.73 18.84 -67.65
CA THR A 2 -10.73 18.99 -66.57
C THR A 2 -11.21 17.67 -65.94
N SER A 3 -11.06 16.51 -66.57
CA SER A 3 -11.59 15.24 -66.12
C SER A 3 -10.86 14.64 -64.86
N ARG A 4 -9.57 14.90 -64.72
CA ARG A 4 -8.80 14.39 -63.59
C ARG A 4 -9.06 15.13 -62.28
N LEU A 5 -9.42 16.40 -62.34
CA LEU A 5 -9.78 17.21 -61.17
C LEU A 5 -11.18 16.83 -60.65
N GLN A 6 -12.12 16.56 -61.54
CA GLN A 6 -13.47 16.13 -61.15
C GLN A 6 -13.46 14.73 -60.52
N ALA A 7 -12.62 13.81 -60.99
CA ALA A 7 -12.46 12.49 -60.39
C ALA A 7 -11.90 12.56 -58.95
N LYS A 8 -10.95 13.46 -58.70
CA LYS A 8 -10.41 13.67 -57.34
C LYS A 8 -11.44 14.27 -56.38
N LEU A 9 -12.27 15.19 -56.83
CA LEU A 9 -13.33 15.79 -56.00
C LEU A 9 -14.44 14.78 -55.66
N LEU A 10 -14.80 13.90 -56.58
CA LEU A 10 -15.78 12.83 -56.36
C LEU A 10 -15.24 11.77 -55.37
N ALA A 11 -13.96 11.43 -55.47
CA ALA A 11 -13.33 10.51 -54.55
C ALA A 11 -13.26 11.08 -53.10
N GLN A 12 -12.97 12.37 -52.95
CA GLN A 12 -12.99 13.02 -51.64
C GLN A 12 -14.39 13.09 -51.04
N ARG A 13 -15.42 13.36 -51.82
CA ARG A 13 -16.82 13.34 -51.36
C ARG A 13 -17.26 11.94 -50.89
N ALA A 14 -16.86 10.91 -51.61
CA ALA A 14 -17.18 9.52 -51.21
C ALA A 14 -16.49 9.12 -49.90
N LEU A 15 -15.27 9.61 -49.66
CA LEU A 15 -14.55 9.37 -48.41
C LEU A 15 -15.23 10.09 -47.24
N PHE A 16 -15.64 11.34 -47.41
CA PHE A 16 -16.37 12.08 -46.37
C PHE A 16 -17.72 11.46 -46.02
N GLN A 17 -18.45 10.93 -47.01
CA GLN A 17 -19.71 10.22 -46.77
C GLN A 17 -19.50 8.90 -45.98
N ARG A 18 -18.42 8.18 -46.21
CA ARG A 18 -18.07 6.99 -45.44
C ARG A 18 -17.71 7.31 -44.02
N LEU A 19 -17.03 8.41 -43.73
CA LEU A 19 -16.70 8.86 -42.39
C LEU A 19 -17.93 9.32 -41.60
N GLN A 20 -18.93 9.89 -42.28
CA GLN A 20 -20.19 10.29 -41.63
C GLN A 20 -21.12 9.11 -41.35
N SER A 21 -21.08 8.04 -42.14
CA SER A 21 -21.90 6.85 -41.93
C SER A 21 -21.34 5.92 -40.85
N SER A 22 -20.07 6.01 -40.48
CA SER A 22 -19.49 5.26 -39.37
C SER A 22 -19.92 5.78 -37.99
N LYS A 23 -20.50 7.00 -37.91
CA LYS A 23 -20.98 7.60 -36.68
C LYS A 23 -22.37 7.09 -36.21
N LYS A 24 -22.99 6.18 -36.95
CA LYS A 24 -24.33 5.62 -36.64
C LYS A 24 -24.33 4.22 -36.04
N ARG A 25 -23.16 3.65 -35.68
CA ARG A 25 -23.07 2.27 -35.15
C ARG A 25 -22.62 2.17 -33.70
N SER A 26 -22.98 3.09 -32.84
CA SER A 26 -22.78 2.89 -31.39
C SER A 26 -24.02 3.26 -30.58
N LYS A 27 -25.18 2.77 -31.00
CA LYS A 27 -26.41 2.78 -30.18
C LYS A 27 -26.75 1.38 -29.63
N LEU A 28 -25.79 0.51 -29.44
CA LEU A 28 -25.99 -0.71 -28.66
C LEU A 28 -25.16 -0.59 -27.36
N GLY A 29 -25.84 -0.29 -26.25
CA GLY A 29 -25.31 -0.54 -24.93
C GLY A 29 -24.65 0.62 -24.19
N GLN A 30 -24.91 1.88 -24.53
CA GLN A 30 -24.71 2.94 -23.54
C GLN A 30 -25.93 3.03 -22.65
N ALA A 31 -26.05 2.06 -21.72
CA ALA A 31 -26.76 2.31 -20.48
C ALA A 31 -25.95 3.38 -19.73
N GLY A 32 -26.27 4.64 -20.00
CA GLY A 32 -25.69 5.75 -19.24
C GLY A 32 -26.16 5.61 -17.81
N PHE A 33 -25.21 5.59 -16.86
CA PHE A 33 -25.54 5.69 -15.44
C PHE A 33 -26.38 6.94 -15.21
N THR A 34 -27.46 6.79 -14.48
CA THR A 34 -28.27 7.95 -14.08
C THR A 34 -27.50 8.73 -13.01
N LEU A 35 -27.68 10.05 -13.01
CA LEU A 35 -27.06 10.92 -12.00
C LEU A 35 -27.42 10.47 -10.58
N ILE A 36 -28.66 10.02 -10.38
CA ILE A 36 -29.12 9.52 -9.08
C ILE A 36 -28.46 8.21 -8.66
N GLU A 37 -28.17 7.32 -9.61
CA GLU A 37 -27.50 6.06 -9.33
C GLU A 37 -26.06 6.29 -8.84
N LEU A 38 -25.36 7.26 -9.42
CA LEU A 38 -24.04 7.64 -8.97
C LEU A 38 -24.10 8.36 -7.62
N LEU A 39 -25.11 9.20 -7.39
CA LEU A 39 -25.30 9.91 -6.13
C LEU A 39 -25.58 8.95 -4.97
N ILE A 40 -26.43 7.92 -5.16
CA ILE A 40 -26.75 6.97 -4.08
C ILE A 40 -25.51 6.12 -3.72
N VAL A 41 -24.66 5.78 -4.69
CA VAL A 41 -23.43 5.03 -4.44
C VAL A 41 -22.46 5.81 -3.58
N ILE A 42 -22.22 7.09 -3.89
CA ILE A 42 -21.30 7.91 -3.09
C ILE A 42 -21.83 8.16 -1.67
N VAL A 43 -23.14 8.27 -1.49
CA VAL A 43 -23.75 8.39 -0.16
C VAL A 43 -23.55 7.12 0.65
N ILE A 44 -23.76 5.93 0.06
CA ILE A 44 -23.55 4.64 0.74
C ILE A 44 -22.08 4.48 1.12
N ILE A 45 -21.15 4.76 0.19
CA ILE A 45 -19.70 4.69 0.47
C ILE A 45 -19.33 5.67 1.59
N GLY A 46 -19.88 6.86 1.60
CA GLY A 46 -19.65 7.86 2.65
C GLY A 46 -20.05 7.37 4.04
N ILE A 47 -21.23 6.75 4.17
CA ILE A 47 -21.72 6.19 5.44
C ILE A 47 -20.83 5.02 5.90
N LEU A 48 -20.49 4.09 5.01
CA LEU A 48 -19.65 2.95 5.33
C LEU A 48 -18.24 3.38 5.72
N SER A 49 -17.67 4.37 5.04
CA SER A 49 -16.34 4.90 5.33
C SER A 49 -16.28 5.57 6.70
N ALA A 50 -17.33 6.25 7.12
CA ALA A 50 -17.38 6.91 8.43
C ALA A 50 -17.23 5.93 9.61
N ILE A 51 -17.65 4.68 9.42
CA ILE A 51 -17.56 3.62 10.45
C ILE A 51 -16.26 2.82 10.29
N ALA A 52 -15.87 2.54 9.06
CA ALA A 52 -14.74 1.65 8.77
C ALA A 52 -13.37 2.28 9.04
N ILE A 53 -13.21 3.59 8.75
CA ILE A 53 -11.91 4.26 8.90
C ILE A 53 -11.41 4.28 10.35
N PRO A 54 -12.18 4.70 11.37
CA PRO A 54 -11.69 4.72 12.74
C PRO A 54 -11.36 3.32 13.28
N ALA A 55 -12.12 2.30 12.89
CA ALA A 55 -11.84 0.92 13.27
C ALA A 55 -10.52 0.41 12.65
N PHE A 56 -10.25 0.77 11.41
CA PHE A 56 -9.02 0.39 10.71
C PHE A 56 -7.77 1.04 11.31
N LEU A 57 -7.86 2.31 11.72
CA LEU A 57 -6.75 3.01 12.37
C LEU A 57 -6.33 2.32 13.66
N GLY A 58 -7.26 1.94 14.52
CA GLY A 58 -6.95 1.21 15.75
C GLY A 58 -6.28 -0.15 15.49
N GLN A 59 -6.67 -0.87 14.43
CA GLN A 59 -6.00 -2.12 14.06
C GLN A 59 -4.59 -1.91 13.54
N ARG A 60 -4.36 -0.82 12.82
CA ARG A 60 -3.03 -0.46 12.33
C ARG A 60 -2.07 -0.16 13.48
N ASP A 61 -2.53 0.59 14.47
CA ASP A 61 -1.72 0.93 15.63
C ASP A 61 -1.35 -0.32 16.45
N ASN A 62 -2.29 -1.23 16.67
CA ASN A 62 -2.03 -2.52 17.32
C ASN A 62 -1.05 -3.40 16.51
N ALA A 63 -1.15 -3.42 15.19
CA ALA A 63 -0.22 -4.16 14.34
C ALA A 63 1.19 -3.58 14.39
N GLN A 64 1.33 -2.27 14.46
CA GLN A 64 2.61 -1.60 14.61
C GLN A 64 3.25 -1.93 15.97
N GLU A 65 2.51 -1.86 17.04
CA GLU A 65 3.00 -2.20 18.38
C GLU A 65 3.48 -3.66 18.48
N GLN A 66 2.75 -4.60 17.85
CA GLN A 66 3.19 -6.00 17.77
C GLN A 66 4.48 -6.15 16.96
N ALA A 67 4.63 -5.42 15.85
CA ALA A 67 5.84 -5.43 15.04
C ALA A 67 7.04 -4.86 15.81
N ASP A 68 6.83 -3.77 16.54
CA ASP A 68 7.86 -3.14 17.37
C ASP A 68 8.29 -4.09 18.50
N THR A 69 7.35 -4.73 19.20
CA THR A 69 7.64 -5.73 20.22
C THR A 69 8.40 -6.93 19.66
N ALA A 70 8.02 -7.42 18.49
CA ALA A 70 8.70 -8.54 17.84
C ALA A 70 10.14 -8.18 17.45
N SER A 71 10.37 -6.98 16.92
CA SER A 71 11.70 -6.52 16.52
C SER A 71 12.63 -6.30 17.73
N ALA A 72 12.14 -5.69 18.81
CA ALA A 72 12.89 -5.51 20.04
C ALA A 72 13.23 -6.88 20.68
N THR A 73 12.27 -7.80 20.72
CA THR A 73 12.47 -9.16 21.25
C THR A 73 13.50 -9.94 20.42
N ALA A 74 13.48 -9.83 19.11
CA ALA A 74 14.46 -10.49 18.23
C ALA A 74 15.87 -9.98 18.50
N ALA A 75 16.05 -8.67 18.61
CA ALA A 75 17.34 -8.06 18.91
C ALA A 75 17.87 -8.46 20.29
N ALA A 76 17.00 -8.46 21.29
CA ALA A 76 17.37 -8.88 22.65
C ALA A 76 17.79 -10.37 22.71
N ARG A 77 17.09 -11.26 22.00
CA ARG A 77 17.45 -12.69 21.91
C ARG A 77 18.78 -12.92 21.21
N GLU A 78 19.04 -12.20 20.14
CA GLU A 78 20.30 -12.29 19.41
C GLU A 78 21.47 -11.83 20.28
N CYS A 79 21.27 -10.73 21.02
CA CYS A 79 22.26 -10.24 21.97
C CYS A 79 22.48 -11.23 23.11
N ALA A 80 21.44 -11.70 23.78
CA ALA A 80 21.54 -12.66 24.88
C ALA A 80 22.25 -13.95 24.44
N ALA A 81 21.95 -14.47 23.26
CA ALA A 81 22.63 -15.63 22.70
C ALA A 81 24.13 -15.37 22.43
N ALA A 82 24.48 -14.19 21.96
CA ALA A 82 25.88 -13.80 21.72
C ALA A 82 26.66 -13.65 23.03
N LEU A 83 26.05 -13.09 24.07
CA LEU A 83 26.66 -12.98 25.40
C LEU A 83 26.95 -14.35 26.01
N VAL A 84 25.96 -15.26 26.01
CA VAL A 84 26.12 -16.65 26.49
C VAL A 84 27.20 -17.40 25.71
N ALA A 85 27.28 -17.20 24.39
CA ALA A 85 28.28 -17.86 23.52
C ALA A 85 29.65 -17.19 23.55
N GLY A 86 29.81 -16.04 24.19
CA GLY A 86 31.06 -15.26 24.22
C GLY A 86 31.52 -14.78 22.84
N ILE A 87 30.57 -14.48 21.95
CA ILE A 87 30.85 -14.05 20.57
C ILE A 87 31.31 -12.59 20.58
N THR A 88 32.43 -12.34 19.92
CA THR A 88 32.94 -10.97 19.71
C THR A 88 33.33 -10.78 18.24
N PRO A 89 32.94 -9.66 17.57
CA PRO A 89 32.17 -8.53 18.12
C PRO A 89 30.69 -8.90 18.36
N LEU A 90 30.07 -8.23 19.34
CA LEU A 90 28.66 -8.39 19.66
C LEU A 90 27.76 -7.88 18.52
N PRO A 91 26.58 -8.46 18.31
CA PRO A 91 25.66 -8.02 17.28
C PRO A 91 25.17 -6.58 17.52
N THR A 92 24.94 -5.87 16.42
CA THR A 92 24.37 -4.52 16.47
C THR A 92 22.86 -4.58 16.27
N ALA A 93 22.13 -3.70 16.94
CA ALA A 93 20.69 -3.64 16.79
C ALA A 93 20.27 -3.43 15.32
N PRO A 94 19.23 -4.13 14.86
CA PRO A 94 18.71 -3.97 13.50
C PRO A 94 18.09 -2.60 13.30
N THR A 95 17.86 -2.22 12.03
CA THR A 95 17.25 -0.94 11.69
C THR A 95 15.88 -0.77 12.36
N GLY A 96 15.69 0.36 13.03
CA GLY A 96 14.44 0.67 13.75
C GLY A 96 14.42 0.22 15.21
N VAL A 97 15.44 -0.50 15.67
CA VAL A 97 15.64 -0.85 17.08
C VAL A 97 16.83 -0.06 17.62
N THR A 98 16.68 0.52 18.80
CA THR A 98 17.76 1.22 19.49
C THR A 98 18.21 0.39 20.69
N GLY A 99 19.51 0.34 20.93
CA GLY A 99 20.16 -0.40 22.00
C GLY A 99 21.54 -0.88 21.57
N THR A 100 22.42 -1.11 22.54
CA THR A 100 23.74 -1.73 22.36
C THR A 100 23.73 -3.08 23.06
N CYS A 101 24.37 -4.08 22.46
CA CYS A 101 24.40 -5.39 23.06
C CYS A 101 25.41 -5.43 24.23
N GLU A 102 24.91 -5.42 25.44
CA GLU A 102 25.63 -5.55 26.69
C GLU A 102 24.74 -6.31 27.68
N ASP A 103 25.31 -6.81 28.78
CA ASP A 103 24.51 -7.44 29.84
C ASP A 103 23.56 -6.42 30.48
N GLY A 104 22.29 -6.81 30.59
CA GLY A 104 21.23 -5.93 31.08
C GLY A 104 20.85 -4.81 30.10
N ALA A 105 21.25 -4.89 28.83
CA ALA A 105 20.93 -3.88 27.83
C ALA A 105 19.46 -3.93 27.40
N ALA A 106 18.82 -2.76 27.34
CA ALA A 106 17.46 -2.62 26.85
C ALA A 106 17.46 -2.32 25.36
N PHE A 107 16.66 -3.07 24.60
CA PHE A 107 16.36 -2.85 23.19
C PHE A 107 14.98 -2.25 23.06
N THR A 108 14.88 -1.11 22.42
CA THR A 108 13.61 -0.40 22.24
C THR A 108 13.26 -0.24 20.77
N ALA A 109 12.01 -0.48 20.42
CA ALA A 109 11.44 -0.22 19.12
C ALA A 109 10.05 0.39 19.31
N GLY A 110 9.84 1.61 18.82
CA GLY A 110 8.61 2.35 19.10
C GLY A 110 8.35 2.50 20.59
N SER A 111 7.25 1.95 21.09
CA SER A 111 6.88 1.92 22.52
C SER A 111 7.34 0.68 23.26
N ALA A 112 7.80 -0.36 22.55
CA ALA A 112 8.22 -1.62 23.14
C ALA A 112 9.67 -1.56 23.66
N SER A 113 9.94 -2.16 24.81
CA SER A 113 11.27 -2.29 25.40
C SER A 113 11.49 -3.70 25.91
N VAL A 114 12.63 -4.30 25.56
CA VAL A 114 13.01 -5.65 25.98
C VAL A 114 14.46 -5.67 26.43
N THR A 115 14.75 -6.26 27.56
CA THR A 115 16.10 -6.34 28.13
C THR A 115 16.72 -7.70 27.87
N ALA A 116 17.99 -7.73 27.46
CA ALA A 116 18.79 -8.94 27.27
C ALA A 116 19.73 -9.13 28.47
N ASN A 117 19.80 -10.34 29.02
CA ASN A 117 20.68 -10.68 30.12
C ASN A 117 21.78 -11.68 29.68
N ASP A 118 22.87 -11.70 30.42
CA ASP A 118 24.02 -12.59 30.19
C ASP A 118 23.73 -14.07 30.46
N ASP A 119 22.68 -14.35 31.21
CA ASP A 119 22.19 -15.72 31.47
C ASP A 119 21.37 -16.31 30.31
N GLY A 120 21.19 -15.54 29.23
CA GLY A 120 20.40 -15.91 28.05
C GLY A 120 18.91 -15.65 28.20
N THR A 121 18.46 -15.03 29.31
CA THR A 121 17.07 -14.62 29.49
C THR A 121 16.80 -13.25 28.89
N ILE A 122 15.53 -13.03 28.52
CA ILE A 122 15.03 -11.72 28.11
C ILE A 122 13.84 -11.33 28.98
N THR A 123 13.76 -10.05 29.32
CA THR A 123 12.65 -9.50 30.12
C THR A 123 11.99 -8.33 29.36
N PRO A 124 10.64 -8.28 29.27
CA PRO A 124 9.91 -7.20 28.62
C PRO A 124 9.95 -5.91 29.43
#